data_14cd92f06fed217f9198dad2c0fdbe1c
#
_entry.id   14cd92f06fed217f9198dad2c0fdbe1c
#
_cell.length_a   1.000
_cell.length_b   1.000
_cell.length_c   1.000
_cell.angle_alpha   90.00
_cell.angle_beta   90.00
_cell.angle_gamma   90.00
#
_symmetry.space_group_name_H-M   'P 1'
#
loop_
_entity.id
_entity.type
_entity.pdbx_description
1 polymer ?
#
loop_
_entity_poly.entity_id
_entity_poly.type
_entity_poly.pdbx_seq_one_letter_code
_entity_poly.pdbx_strand_id
1 'polypeptide(L)'
;MFTATSRTRRWVVVLLGALAAVVALSTSASARKSLFFEQTTEAFWVVPHACVDGSTVEATLLVQSTRDFESPDTEDPDPTVRVQFLAVCPNGSSFSWAAPTAPATITSTENLKSVTATGSGIARDNLGGTHQVSFDVTWTAVGPLVTTVNGPGSKRQQREATATGSVTFDGQVLVNGEANHPTRPDPFIRVDTEK
;
A
#
# COMPACT_ATOMS: atom_id res chain seq x y z
N MET A 1 59.23 -50.31 -32.39
CA MET A 1 57.99 -50.97 -31.99
C MET A 1 57.58 -50.31 -30.68
N PHE A 2 56.80 -49.23 -30.71
CA PHE A 2 56.36 -48.55 -29.52
C PHE A 2 54.84 -48.47 -29.53
N THR A 3 54.24 -49.13 -28.59
CA THR A 3 52.82 -49.16 -28.31
C THR A 3 52.40 -47.85 -27.62
N ALA A 4 51.70 -47.01 -28.31
CA ALA A 4 51.11 -45.82 -27.75
C ALA A 4 49.75 -46.17 -27.12
N THR A 5 49.70 -46.07 -25.83
CA THR A 5 48.65 -46.57 -24.96
C THR A 5 47.64 -45.51 -24.63
N SER A 6 46.43 -45.77 -24.86
CA SER A 6 45.16 -45.75 -24.14
C SER A 6 44.90 -44.74 -22.97
N ARG A 7 45.72 -43.73 -22.69
CA ARG A 7 45.46 -42.77 -21.61
C ARG A 7 44.63 -41.55 -22.03
N THR A 8 44.56 -41.24 -23.30
CA THR A 8 43.85 -40.06 -23.82
C THR A 8 42.32 -40.22 -23.89
N ARG A 9 41.81 -41.45 -23.99
CA ARG A 9 40.36 -41.67 -24.08
C ARG A 9 39.59 -41.52 -22.76
N ARG A 10 40.26 -41.68 -21.62
CA ARG A 10 39.58 -41.55 -20.31
C ARG A 10 39.31 -40.09 -19.89
N TRP A 11 40.11 -39.14 -20.32
CA TRP A 11 39.96 -37.74 -19.97
C TRP A 11 38.86 -37.04 -20.78
N VAL A 12 38.65 -37.46 -22.02
CA VAL A 12 37.60 -36.89 -22.88
C VAL A 12 36.19 -37.23 -22.36
N VAL A 13 36.01 -38.45 -21.82
CA VAL A 13 34.70 -38.85 -21.27
C VAL A 13 34.38 -38.13 -19.95
N VAL A 14 35.38 -37.86 -19.12
CA VAL A 14 35.18 -37.11 -17.86
C VAL A 14 34.87 -35.66 -18.13
N LEU A 15 35.49 -35.01 -19.11
CA LEU A 15 35.22 -33.62 -19.49
C LEU A 15 33.82 -33.43 -20.10
N LEU A 16 33.36 -34.39 -20.91
CA LEU A 16 32.00 -34.36 -21.48
C LEU A 16 30.93 -34.59 -20.41
N GLY A 17 31.20 -35.44 -19.42
CA GLY A 17 30.29 -35.66 -18.29
C GLY A 17 30.16 -34.42 -17.38
N ALA A 18 31.26 -33.71 -17.13
CA ALA A 18 31.27 -32.50 -16.33
C ALA A 18 30.52 -31.32 -17.01
N LEU A 19 30.66 -31.21 -18.35
CA LEU A 19 29.97 -30.16 -19.10
C LEU A 19 28.46 -30.42 -19.16
N ALA A 20 28.02 -31.66 -19.28
CA ALA A 20 26.60 -32.01 -19.25
C ALA A 20 25.96 -31.78 -17.86
N ALA A 21 26.69 -31.96 -16.76
CA ALA A 21 26.22 -31.72 -15.42
C ALA A 21 26.08 -30.19 -15.13
N VAL A 22 26.96 -29.35 -15.67
CA VAL A 22 26.90 -27.92 -15.53
C VAL A 22 25.73 -27.33 -16.32
N VAL A 23 25.42 -27.84 -17.50
CA VAL A 23 24.28 -27.43 -18.30
C VAL A 23 22.95 -27.87 -17.67
N ALA A 24 22.90 -29.02 -17.02
CA ALA A 24 21.71 -29.52 -16.35
C ALA A 24 21.38 -28.72 -15.03
N LEU A 25 22.42 -28.14 -14.38
CA LEU A 25 22.24 -27.33 -13.20
C LEU A 25 21.81 -25.88 -13.52
N SER A 26 22.01 -25.40 -14.75
CA SER A 26 21.65 -24.08 -15.17
C SER A 26 20.21 -23.95 -15.71
N THR A 27 19.50 -25.06 -15.91
CA THR A 27 18.12 -25.05 -16.44
C THR A 27 17.03 -25.16 -15.40
N SER A 28 17.34 -25.23 -14.11
CA SER A 28 16.35 -25.32 -13.04
C SER A 28 16.21 -24.05 -12.20
N ALA A 29 16.70 -22.91 -12.67
CA ALA A 29 16.21 -21.63 -12.20
C ALA A 29 14.80 -21.44 -12.80
N SER A 30 13.84 -22.21 -12.29
CA SER A 30 12.42 -21.92 -12.45
C SER A 30 12.24 -20.48 -12.02
N ALA A 31 11.99 -19.58 -12.96
CA ALA A 31 11.62 -18.21 -12.65
C ALA A 31 10.40 -18.30 -11.72
N ARG A 32 10.60 -18.17 -10.41
CA ARG A 32 9.51 -18.00 -9.47
C ARG A 32 8.80 -16.75 -9.95
N LYS A 33 7.59 -16.90 -10.48
CA LYS A 33 6.75 -15.74 -10.75
C LYS A 33 6.59 -15.02 -9.44
N SER A 34 7.14 -13.82 -9.32
CA SER A 34 6.87 -12.95 -8.20
C SER A 34 5.37 -12.66 -8.20
N LEU A 35 4.74 -12.87 -7.06
CA LEU A 35 3.38 -12.44 -6.80
C LEU A 35 3.49 -11.02 -6.24
N PHE A 36 2.92 -10.08 -6.93
CA PHE A 36 2.79 -8.71 -6.47
C PHE A 36 1.47 -8.56 -5.70
N PHE A 37 1.53 -7.89 -4.55
CA PHE A 37 0.39 -7.57 -3.72
C PHE A 37 0.38 -6.08 -3.42
N GLU A 38 -0.76 -5.46 -3.62
CA GLU A 38 -1.02 -4.08 -3.18
C GLU A 38 -2.13 -4.10 -2.12
N GLN A 39 -1.81 -3.65 -0.92
CA GLN A 39 -2.81 -3.46 0.15
C GLN A 39 -3.21 -1.98 0.19
N THR A 40 -4.50 -1.72 0.07
CA THR A 40 -5.08 -0.37 0.15
C THR A 40 -6.15 -0.31 1.23
N THR A 41 -6.14 0.76 2.03
CA THR A 41 -7.26 1.12 2.92
C THR A 41 -7.66 2.56 2.67
N GLU A 42 -8.92 2.89 2.91
CA GLU A 42 -9.44 4.24 2.70
C GLU A 42 -10.48 4.58 3.76
N ALA A 43 -10.46 5.82 4.24
CA ALA A 43 -11.46 6.35 5.16
C ALA A 43 -11.67 7.84 4.97
N PHE A 44 -12.89 8.31 5.22
CA PHE A 44 -13.28 9.69 5.09
C PHE A 44 -13.94 10.23 6.37
N TRP A 45 -13.57 11.44 6.75
CA TRP A 45 -14.19 12.18 7.84
C TRP A 45 -14.78 13.48 7.32
N VAL A 46 -15.83 13.92 8.00
CA VAL A 46 -16.33 15.28 7.91
C VAL A 46 -15.64 16.15 8.97
N VAL A 47 -15.08 17.27 8.53
CA VAL A 47 -14.36 18.22 9.38
C VAL A 47 -14.97 19.62 9.20
N PRO A 48 -15.40 20.31 10.25
CA PRO A 48 -15.87 21.68 10.13
C PRO A 48 -14.71 22.60 9.70
N HIS A 49 -14.95 23.47 8.72
CA HIS A 49 -13.98 24.44 8.23
C HIS A 49 -14.61 25.84 8.15
N ALA A 50 -13.94 26.82 8.77
CA ALA A 50 -14.34 28.20 8.70
C ALA A 50 -13.86 28.88 7.41
N CYS A 51 -14.76 29.40 6.61
CA CYS A 51 -14.46 30.13 5.40
C CYS A 51 -14.10 31.60 5.69
N VAL A 52 -13.43 32.26 4.74
CA VAL A 52 -13.02 33.68 4.88
C VAL A 52 -14.21 34.62 5.05
N ASP A 53 -15.38 34.27 4.51
CA ASP A 53 -16.63 35.04 4.65
C ASP A 53 -17.33 34.81 6.01
N GLY A 54 -16.74 34.06 6.91
CA GLY A 54 -17.26 33.72 8.23
C GLY A 54 -18.26 32.58 8.26
N SER A 55 -18.59 31.97 7.11
CA SER A 55 -19.40 30.74 7.05
C SER A 55 -18.60 29.55 7.52
N THR A 56 -19.30 28.51 8.02
CA THR A 56 -18.69 27.21 8.32
C THR A 56 -19.24 26.16 7.35
N VAL A 57 -18.35 25.36 6.78
CA VAL A 57 -18.70 24.29 5.84
C VAL A 57 -18.22 22.95 6.36
N GLU A 58 -18.80 21.89 5.86
CA GLU A 58 -18.32 20.52 6.04
C GLU A 58 -17.24 20.22 5.00
N ALA A 59 -16.00 20.11 5.46
CA ALA A 59 -14.87 19.72 4.64
C ALA A 59 -14.69 18.19 4.67
N THR A 60 -14.12 17.65 3.61
CA THR A 60 -13.74 16.23 3.52
C THR A 60 -12.28 16.03 3.89
N LEU A 61 -12.00 15.15 4.83
CA LEU A 61 -10.68 14.64 5.14
C LEU A 61 -10.59 13.18 4.69
N LEU A 62 -9.65 12.87 3.81
CA LEU A 62 -9.30 11.52 3.34
C LEU A 62 -8.01 11.05 4.00
N VAL A 63 -8.00 9.83 4.49
CA VAL A 63 -6.78 9.07 4.80
C VAL A 63 -6.80 7.78 4.01
N GLN A 64 -5.78 7.57 3.20
CA GLN A 64 -5.60 6.38 2.38
C GLN A 64 -4.21 5.80 2.62
N SER A 65 -4.13 4.55 3.06
CA SER A 65 -2.84 3.85 3.13
C SER A 65 -2.65 2.97 1.92
N THR A 66 -1.40 2.88 1.45
CA THR A 66 -0.99 1.95 0.41
C THR A 66 0.30 1.28 0.84
N ARG A 67 0.33 -0.04 0.70
CA ARG A 67 1.49 -0.86 0.99
C ARG A 67 1.63 -1.91 -0.10
N ASP A 68 2.80 -1.92 -0.73
CA ASP A 68 3.18 -2.91 -1.72
C ASP A 68 4.06 -3.97 -1.08
N PHE A 69 3.88 -5.23 -1.45
CA PHE A 69 4.76 -6.31 -1.01
C PHE A 69 4.83 -7.43 -2.05
N GLU A 70 6.01 -8.03 -2.19
CA GLU A 70 6.26 -9.20 -3.03
C GLU A 70 6.29 -10.47 -2.18
N SER A 71 5.68 -11.54 -2.69
CA SER A 71 5.72 -12.84 -1.99
C SER A 71 7.10 -13.51 -2.18
N PRO A 72 7.59 -14.25 -1.15
CA PRO A 72 6.84 -14.54 0.06
C PRO A 72 7.09 -13.64 1.26
N ASP A 73 8.06 -12.76 1.36
CA ASP A 73 8.33 -12.10 2.64
C ASP A 73 9.11 -10.78 2.54
N THR A 74 9.02 -10.06 1.45
CA THR A 74 9.57 -8.71 1.39
C THR A 74 8.53 -7.70 1.83
N GLU A 75 8.73 -7.11 3.02
CA GLU A 75 7.96 -5.93 3.41
C GLU A 75 8.29 -4.78 2.46
N ASP A 76 7.26 -3.98 2.13
CA ASP A 76 7.45 -2.70 1.47
C ASP A 76 8.43 -1.86 2.31
N PRO A 77 9.60 -1.51 1.79
CA PRO A 77 10.57 -0.72 2.54
C PRO A 77 10.04 0.69 2.88
N ASP A 78 9.08 1.19 2.10
CA ASP A 78 8.60 2.57 2.20
C ASP A 78 7.06 2.66 2.13
N PRO A 79 6.30 2.07 3.08
CA PRO A 79 4.85 2.18 3.10
C PRO A 79 4.44 3.64 3.28
N THR A 80 3.43 4.07 2.53
CA THR A 80 3.00 5.46 2.51
C THR A 80 1.52 5.63 2.83
N VAL A 81 1.20 6.80 3.39
CA VAL A 81 -0.17 7.24 3.60
C VAL A 81 -0.39 8.57 2.89
N ARG A 82 -1.47 8.64 2.14
CA ARG A 82 -1.98 9.89 1.59
C ARG A 82 -2.98 10.48 2.57
N VAL A 83 -2.75 11.72 2.97
CA VAL A 83 -3.72 12.50 3.75
C VAL A 83 -4.12 13.71 2.91
N GLN A 84 -5.41 13.93 2.72
CA GLN A 84 -5.92 15.03 1.89
C GLN A 84 -7.14 15.68 2.53
N PHE A 85 -7.17 16.99 2.51
CA PHE A 85 -8.27 17.81 3.00
C PHE A 85 -8.81 18.68 1.87
N LEU A 86 -10.15 18.84 1.82
CA LEU A 86 -10.81 19.70 0.86
C LEU A 86 -12.04 20.36 1.51
N ALA A 87 -12.06 21.68 1.52
CA ALA A 87 -13.20 22.50 1.86
C ALA A 87 -13.62 23.34 0.64
N VAL A 88 -14.93 23.45 0.39
CA VAL A 88 -15.49 24.31 -0.66
C VAL A 88 -16.47 25.26 -0.01
N CYS A 89 -16.18 26.56 -0.08
CA CYS A 89 -16.97 27.61 0.52
C CYS A 89 -18.14 28.05 -0.37
N PRO A 90 -19.22 28.64 0.20
CA PRO A 90 -20.40 29.06 -0.55
C PRO A 90 -20.11 30.10 -1.65
N ASN A 91 -19.08 30.91 -1.47
CA ASN A 91 -18.62 31.91 -2.45
C ASN A 91 -17.83 31.30 -3.62
N GLY A 92 -17.68 29.95 -3.67
CA GLY A 92 -16.93 29.23 -4.69
C GLY A 92 -15.41 29.15 -4.44
N SER A 93 -14.89 29.80 -3.39
CA SER A 93 -13.49 29.60 -3.00
C SER A 93 -13.28 28.20 -2.40
N SER A 94 -12.09 27.68 -2.52
CA SER A 94 -11.73 26.39 -1.93
C SER A 94 -10.42 26.50 -1.16
N PHE A 95 -10.34 25.75 -0.05
CA PHE A 95 -9.10 25.50 0.66
C PHE A 95 -8.82 24.00 0.64
N SER A 96 -7.63 23.64 0.23
CA SER A 96 -7.22 22.24 0.19
C SER A 96 -5.75 22.10 0.54
N TRP A 97 -5.39 20.97 1.13
CA TRP A 97 -4.01 20.56 1.31
C TRP A 97 -3.87 19.04 1.14
N ALA A 98 -2.68 18.60 0.83
CA ALA A 98 -2.37 17.18 0.71
C ALA A 98 -0.95 16.86 1.15
N ALA A 99 -0.80 15.74 1.85
CA ALA A 99 0.43 14.99 2.03
C ALA A 99 0.30 13.70 1.19
N PRO A 100 0.78 13.68 -0.06
CA PRO A 100 0.49 12.60 -0.99
C PRO A 100 1.21 11.28 -0.66
N THR A 101 2.35 11.37 0.02
CA THR A 101 3.24 10.23 0.34
C THR A 101 3.89 10.44 1.71
N ALA A 102 3.08 10.53 2.76
CA ALA A 102 3.62 10.63 4.11
C ALA A 102 4.20 9.27 4.54
N PRO A 103 5.46 9.21 5.00
CA PRO A 103 6.04 7.98 5.55
C PRO A 103 5.17 7.42 6.68
N ALA A 104 4.98 6.10 6.69
CA ALA A 104 4.11 5.45 7.65
C ALA A 104 4.63 4.08 8.09
N THR A 105 4.25 3.70 9.30
CA THR A 105 4.28 2.30 9.73
C THR A 105 2.90 1.72 9.50
N ILE A 106 2.79 0.69 8.65
CA ILE A 106 1.53 0.01 8.36
C ILE A 106 1.61 -1.43 8.88
N THR A 107 0.71 -1.79 9.77
CA THR A 107 0.58 -3.16 10.29
C THR A 107 -0.76 -3.74 9.89
N SER A 108 -0.78 -5.02 9.56
CA SER A 108 -2.03 -5.72 9.24
C SER A 108 -2.11 -7.05 9.97
N THR A 109 -3.31 -7.42 10.37
CA THR A 109 -3.59 -8.73 10.95
C THR A 109 -3.94 -9.74 9.85
N GLU A 110 -3.80 -11.02 10.16
CA GLU A 110 -4.18 -12.12 9.26
C GLU A 110 -5.63 -11.98 8.75
N ASN A 111 -5.84 -12.37 7.51
CA ASN A 111 -7.16 -12.34 6.84
C ASN A 111 -7.81 -10.95 6.75
N LEU A 112 -7.02 -9.88 6.70
CA LEU A 112 -7.52 -8.50 6.55
C LEU A 112 -8.55 -8.10 7.62
N LYS A 113 -8.38 -8.56 8.86
CA LYS A 113 -9.29 -8.23 9.96
C LYS A 113 -9.07 -6.81 10.48
N SER A 114 -7.83 -6.36 10.46
CA SER A 114 -7.48 -5.00 10.87
C SER A 114 -6.21 -4.54 10.16
N VAL A 115 -6.16 -3.25 9.87
CA VAL A 115 -4.97 -2.53 9.39
C VAL A 115 -4.81 -1.29 10.23
N THR A 116 -3.61 -1.01 10.71
CA THR A 116 -3.28 0.24 11.40
C THR A 116 -2.18 0.95 10.65
N ALA A 117 -2.33 2.25 10.44
CA ALA A 117 -1.33 3.12 9.83
C ALA A 117 -1.04 4.29 10.76
N THR A 118 0.24 4.46 11.12
CA THR A 118 0.71 5.58 11.93
C THR A 118 1.87 6.27 11.24
N GLY A 119 1.93 7.59 11.33
CA GLY A 119 3.01 8.34 10.72
C GLY A 119 2.82 9.84 10.75
N SER A 120 3.72 10.51 10.05
CA SER A 120 3.67 11.96 9.87
C SER A 120 4.32 12.37 8.56
N GLY A 121 3.96 13.54 8.05
CA GLY A 121 4.53 14.05 6.81
C GLY A 121 4.31 15.54 6.65
N ILE A 122 4.75 16.03 5.50
CA ILE A 122 4.57 17.42 5.10
C ILE A 122 3.42 17.52 4.11
N ALA A 123 2.41 18.29 4.48
CA ALA A 123 1.32 18.67 3.58
C ALA A 123 1.64 20.01 2.90
N ARG A 124 1.13 20.18 1.70
CA ARG A 124 1.15 21.47 0.97
C ARG A 124 -0.28 21.91 0.70
N ASP A 125 -0.58 23.17 0.98
CA ASP A 125 -1.86 23.74 0.67
C ASP A 125 -1.90 24.36 -0.75
N ASN A 126 -3.10 24.70 -1.21
CA ASN A 126 -3.31 25.31 -2.53
C ASN A 126 -2.91 26.80 -2.57
N LEU A 127 -2.44 27.38 -1.47
CA LEU A 127 -1.92 28.75 -1.36
C LEU A 127 -0.39 28.77 -1.32
N GLY A 128 0.28 27.60 -1.35
CA GLY A 128 1.72 27.42 -1.32
C GLY A 128 2.32 27.25 0.09
N GLY A 129 1.48 27.18 1.11
CA GLY A 129 1.88 26.90 2.49
C GLY A 129 2.37 25.47 2.68
N THR A 130 3.19 25.26 3.71
CA THR A 130 3.75 23.98 4.11
C THR A 130 3.39 23.70 5.55
N HIS A 131 2.83 22.54 5.83
CA HIS A 131 2.22 22.18 7.10
C HIS A 131 2.69 20.81 7.57
N GLN A 132 2.72 20.59 8.89
CA GLN A 132 2.95 19.28 9.48
C GLN A 132 1.63 18.54 9.62
N VAL A 133 1.57 17.30 9.14
CA VAL A 133 0.44 16.41 9.38
C VAL A 133 0.92 15.16 10.10
N SER A 134 0.15 14.69 11.09
CA SER A 134 0.36 13.36 11.68
C SER A 134 -0.97 12.61 11.75
N PHE A 135 -0.89 11.29 11.74
CA PHE A 135 -2.07 10.42 11.71
C PHE A 135 -1.79 9.12 12.48
N ASP A 136 -2.85 8.61 13.07
CA ASP A 136 -2.94 7.28 13.67
C ASP A 136 -4.35 6.76 13.38
N VAL A 137 -4.48 5.83 12.44
CA VAL A 137 -5.76 5.34 11.94
C VAL A 137 -5.77 3.83 11.91
N THR A 138 -6.83 3.24 12.43
CA THR A 138 -7.08 1.81 12.42
C THR A 138 -8.37 1.50 11.66
N TRP A 139 -8.28 0.64 10.66
CA TRP A 139 -9.41 0.04 9.95
C TRP A 139 -9.70 -1.33 10.57
N THR A 140 -10.95 -1.58 10.93
CA THR A 140 -11.42 -2.85 11.48
C THR A 140 -12.51 -3.42 10.58
N ALA A 141 -12.30 -4.63 10.08
CA ALA A 141 -13.24 -5.29 9.20
C ALA A 141 -14.55 -5.60 9.91
N VAL A 142 -15.68 -5.27 9.27
CA VAL A 142 -17.04 -5.52 9.77
C VAL A 142 -17.80 -6.51 8.88
N GLY A 143 -17.40 -6.68 7.64
CA GLY A 143 -18.02 -7.54 6.64
C GLY A 143 -17.25 -8.83 6.33
N PRO A 144 -17.84 -9.73 5.54
CA PRO A 144 -17.15 -10.92 5.04
C PRO A 144 -16.02 -10.57 4.07
N LEU A 145 -15.07 -11.50 3.91
CA LEU A 145 -14.07 -11.38 2.85
C LEU A 145 -14.70 -11.69 1.50
N VAL A 146 -14.80 -10.68 0.65
CA VAL A 146 -15.25 -10.82 -0.74
C VAL A 146 -14.02 -11.00 -1.63
N THR A 147 -14.07 -12.02 -2.48
CA THR A 147 -13.00 -12.30 -3.46
C THR A 147 -13.55 -12.17 -4.86
N THR A 148 -12.91 -11.35 -5.69
CA THR A 148 -13.22 -11.16 -7.11
C THR A 148 -11.99 -11.55 -7.95
N VAL A 149 -12.21 -12.33 -9.01
CA VAL A 149 -11.18 -12.68 -9.99
C VAL A 149 -11.35 -11.75 -11.19
N ASN A 150 -10.35 -10.90 -11.44
CA ASN A 150 -10.41 -9.87 -12.48
C ASN A 150 -9.76 -10.31 -13.81
N GLY A 151 -9.28 -11.56 -13.89
CA GLY A 151 -8.62 -12.13 -15.07
C GLY A 151 -7.59 -13.19 -14.71
N PRO A 152 -6.90 -13.80 -15.72
CA PRO A 152 -5.86 -14.78 -15.46
C PRO A 152 -4.72 -14.16 -14.65
N GLY A 153 -4.60 -14.60 -13.39
CA GLY A 153 -3.53 -14.16 -12.50
C GLY A 153 -3.83 -12.92 -11.66
N SER A 154 -4.98 -12.25 -11.85
CA SER A 154 -5.37 -11.10 -11.03
C SER A 154 -6.54 -11.43 -10.10
N LYS A 155 -6.40 -11.11 -8.82
CA LYS A 155 -7.37 -11.40 -7.78
C LYS A 155 -7.47 -10.21 -6.83
N ARG A 156 -8.70 -9.81 -6.52
CA ARG A 156 -9.01 -8.82 -5.49
C ARG A 156 -9.67 -9.49 -4.29
N GLN A 157 -9.19 -9.15 -3.10
CA GLN A 157 -9.81 -9.50 -1.84
C GLN A 157 -10.15 -8.20 -1.10
N GLN A 158 -11.39 -8.07 -0.66
CA GLN A 158 -11.87 -6.86 0.00
C GLN A 158 -12.80 -7.19 1.16
N ARG A 159 -12.73 -6.35 2.21
CA ARG A 159 -13.69 -6.30 3.31
C ARG A 159 -14.21 -4.89 3.48
N GLU A 160 -15.47 -4.77 3.83
CA GLU A 160 -15.97 -3.56 4.46
C GLU A 160 -15.34 -3.41 5.84
N ALA A 161 -15.11 -2.17 6.26
CA ALA A 161 -14.47 -1.86 7.52
C ALA A 161 -15.11 -0.63 8.16
N THR A 162 -14.94 -0.49 9.47
CA THR A 162 -14.99 0.82 10.13
C THR A 162 -13.56 1.36 10.22
N ALA A 163 -13.41 2.67 10.29
CA ALA A 163 -12.11 3.30 10.54
C ALA A 163 -12.24 4.25 11.71
N THR A 164 -11.30 4.14 12.64
CA THR A 164 -11.19 5.05 13.80
C THR A 164 -9.77 5.58 13.87
N GLY A 165 -9.62 6.82 14.29
CA GLY A 165 -8.28 7.37 14.44
C GLY A 165 -8.26 8.86 14.69
N SER A 166 -7.05 9.40 14.68
CA SER A 166 -6.78 10.82 14.83
C SER A 166 -5.92 11.34 13.68
N VAL A 167 -6.19 12.55 13.25
CA VAL A 167 -5.35 13.31 12.33
C VAL A 167 -5.12 14.69 12.92
N THR A 168 -3.86 15.12 12.96
CA THR A 168 -3.47 16.46 13.37
C THR A 168 -2.89 17.24 12.22
N PHE A 169 -3.07 18.54 12.23
CA PHE A 169 -2.55 19.48 11.27
C PHE A 169 -1.95 20.68 12.04
N ASP A 170 -0.65 20.91 11.88
CA ASP A 170 0.14 21.88 12.65
C ASP A 170 -0.06 21.75 14.18
N GLY A 171 -0.15 20.50 14.66
CA GLY A 171 -0.37 20.19 16.08
C GLY A 171 -1.81 20.32 16.56
N GLN A 172 -2.73 20.79 15.72
CA GLN A 172 -4.16 20.85 16.06
C GLN A 172 -4.86 19.57 15.62
N VAL A 173 -5.68 18.99 16.50
CA VAL A 173 -6.49 17.82 16.18
C VAL A 173 -7.63 18.22 15.25
N LEU A 174 -7.62 17.68 14.02
CA LEU A 174 -8.71 17.84 13.05
C LEU A 174 -9.83 16.83 13.30
N VAL A 175 -9.45 15.58 13.54
CA VAL A 175 -10.37 14.49 13.87
C VAL A 175 -9.79 13.62 14.97
N ASN A 176 -10.69 13.06 15.78
CA ASN A 176 -10.38 12.04 16.77
C ASN A 176 -11.65 11.19 16.97
N GLY A 177 -11.73 10.06 16.30
CA GLY A 177 -12.88 9.17 16.34
C GLY A 177 -13.14 8.42 15.04
N GLU A 178 -14.38 7.97 14.88
CA GLU A 178 -14.81 7.14 13.75
C GLU A 178 -14.98 7.96 12.46
N ALA A 179 -14.61 7.35 11.33
CA ALA A 179 -14.88 7.89 10.01
C ALA A 179 -16.38 7.90 9.74
N ASN A 180 -16.92 9.04 9.33
CA ASN A 180 -18.35 9.29 9.34
C ASN A 180 -18.86 10.09 8.14
N HIS A 181 -18.20 10.05 7.00
CA HIS A 181 -18.60 10.90 5.87
C HIS A 181 -19.86 10.34 5.18
N PRO A 182 -20.99 11.07 5.20
CA PRO A 182 -22.30 10.52 4.83
C PRO A 182 -22.48 10.26 3.33
N THR A 183 -21.64 10.84 2.47
CA THR A 183 -21.78 10.75 1.01
C THR A 183 -20.56 10.11 0.33
N ARG A 184 -19.59 9.63 1.10
CA ARG A 184 -18.42 8.90 0.60
C ARG A 184 -18.60 7.41 0.83
N PRO A 185 -17.87 6.57 0.09
CA PRO A 185 -17.86 5.13 0.35
C PRO A 185 -17.50 4.81 1.78
N ASP A 186 -18.09 3.74 2.32
CA ASP A 186 -17.67 3.19 3.60
C ASP A 186 -16.20 2.81 3.57
N PRO A 187 -15.48 2.90 4.72
CA PRO A 187 -14.11 2.45 4.81
C PRO A 187 -13.95 1.00 4.37
N PHE A 188 -12.82 0.67 3.77
CA PHE A 188 -12.54 -0.70 3.33
C PHE A 188 -11.07 -1.10 3.54
N ILE A 189 -10.83 -2.40 3.56
CA ILE A 189 -9.52 -3.03 3.48
C ILE A 189 -9.50 -3.89 2.22
N ARG A 190 -8.56 -3.63 1.31
CA ARG A 190 -8.43 -4.31 0.02
C ARG A 190 -7.01 -4.82 -0.19
N VAL A 191 -6.90 -5.99 -0.80
CA VAL A 191 -5.65 -6.52 -1.35
C VAL A 191 -5.88 -6.94 -2.79
N ASP A 192 -5.14 -6.34 -3.68
CA ASP A 192 -5.03 -6.74 -5.08
C ASP A 192 -3.77 -7.60 -5.24
N THR A 193 -3.90 -8.73 -5.94
CA THR A 193 -2.83 -9.69 -6.21
C THR A 193 -2.67 -9.83 -7.71
N GLU A 194 -1.45 -9.67 -8.23
CA GLU A 194 -1.09 -9.90 -9.61
C GLU A 194 0.03 -10.94 -9.72
N LYS A 195 -0.02 -11.78 -10.81
CA LYS A 195 0.96 -12.83 -11.12
C LYS A 195 1.78 -12.47 -12.35
#